data_18de3789cb52e30b1b5716bf8e633116
#
_entry.id   18de3789cb52e30b1b5716bf8e633116
#
_cell.length_a   1.000
_cell.length_b   1.000
_cell.length_c   1.000
_cell.angle_alpha   90.00
_cell.angle_beta   90.00
_cell.angle_gamma   90.00
#
_symmetry.space_group_name_H-M   'P 1'
#
loop_
_entity.id
_entity.type
_entity.pdbx_description
1 polymer ?
#
loop_
_entity_poly.entity_id
_entity_poly.type
_entity_poly.pdbx_seq_one_letter_code
_entity_poly.pdbx_strand_id
1 'polypeptide(L)'
;VTGSGKTEVFIRLVRHTLRRGRSAIILVPEIALTPQMVRWFRGRFGPVAAVLHSRLSAGERFDEWRRIRRGDARVVIGARSAIFAPVEKLGLVVVDEEHEQTYLSDRHPRYDAREVAAFRCGEEGATLLLSSATPSILSFAKARRGDYTLLEMPHRVMNRPLPTVEVVDMRAELAQ
;
A
#
# COMPACT_ATOMS: atom_id res chain seq x y z
N VAL A 1 -12.12 -8.68 3.15
CA VAL A 1 -12.20 -9.85 2.23
C VAL A 1 -11.53 -9.47 0.90
N THR A 2 -10.84 -10.41 0.27
CA THR A 2 -10.27 -10.21 -1.07
C THR A 2 -11.37 -9.90 -2.09
N GLY A 3 -11.16 -8.85 -2.92
CA GLY A 3 -12.18 -8.41 -3.88
C GLY A 3 -13.28 -7.53 -3.26
N SER A 4 -13.11 -7.02 -2.06
CA SER A 4 -14.05 -6.11 -1.38
C SER A 4 -14.03 -4.67 -1.88
N GLY A 5 -13.11 -4.32 -2.81
CA GLY A 5 -12.99 -2.96 -3.34
C GLY A 5 -12.03 -2.06 -2.57
N LYS A 6 -11.11 -2.60 -1.77
CA LYS A 6 -10.08 -1.83 -1.03
C LYS A 6 -9.39 -0.79 -1.88
N THR A 7 -8.99 -1.16 -3.10
CA THR A 7 -8.27 -0.26 -4.02
C THR A 7 -9.09 0.97 -4.42
N GLU A 8 -10.41 0.85 -4.57
CA GLU A 8 -11.27 2.00 -4.84
C GLU A 8 -11.33 2.97 -3.65
N VAL A 9 -11.32 2.42 -2.43
CA VAL A 9 -11.21 3.23 -1.20
C VAL A 9 -9.91 4.03 -1.22
N PHE A 10 -8.78 3.40 -1.56
CA PHE A 10 -7.48 4.10 -1.65
C PHE A 10 -7.54 5.25 -2.66
N ILE A 11 -8.09 5.01 -3.85
CA ILE A 11 -8.21 6.04 -4.89
C ILE A 11 -9.02 7.23 -4.40
N ARG A 12 -10.15 6.98 -3.75
CA ARG A 12 -11.00 8.05 -3.21
C ARG A 12 -10.30 8.84 -2.13
N LEU A 13 -9.59 8.18 -1.22
CA LEU A 13 -8.80 8.82 -0.17
C LEU A 13 -7.67 9.66 -0.75
N VAL A 14 -6.92 9.13 -1.72
CA VAL A 14 -5.86 9.88 -2.42
C VAL A 14 -6.43 11.11 -3.10
N ARG A 15 -7.53 10.97 -3.85
CA ARG A 15 -8.20 12.13 -4.49
C ARG A 15 -8.65 13.18 -3.47
N HIS A 16 -9.19 12.74 -2.34
CA HIS A 16 -9.57 13.65 -1.26
C HIS A 16 -8.35 14.39 -0.70
N THR A 17 -7.25 13.67 -0.45
CA THR A 17 -5.98 14.24 0.02
C THR A 17 -5.42 15.28 -0.94
N LEU A 18 -5.41 14.96 -2.26
CA LEU A 18 -4.94 15.88 -3.29
C LEU A 18 -5.79 17.15 -3.39
N ARG A 19 -7.13 17.05 -3.26
CA ARG A 19 -8.04 18.23 -3.25
C ARG A 19 -7.76 19.16 -2.08
N ARG A 20 -7.24 18.65 -0.98
CA ARG A 20 -6.82 19.43 0.20
C ARG A 20 -5.41 20.01 0.06
N GLY A 21 -4.78 19.89 -1.12
CA GLY A 21 -3.44 20.39 -1.39
C GLY A 21 -2.34 19.57 -0.72
N ARG A 22 -2.65 18.34 -0.26
CA ARG A 22 -1.68 17.44 0.41
C ARG A 22 -1.26 16.30 -0.50
N SER A 23 -0.18 15.63 -0.15
CA SER A 23 0.41 14.52 -0.89
C SER A 23 0.07 13.17 -0.26
N ALA A 24 0.18 12.10 -1.06
CA ALA A 24 -0.09 10.74 -0.60
C ALA A 24 1.04 9.78 -0.98
N ILE A 25 1.32 8.81 -0.10
CA ILE A 25 2.21 7.67 -0.36
C ILE A 25 1.39 6.40 -0.29
N ILE A 26 1.55 5.53 -1.28
CA ILE A 26 0.93 4.20 -1.31
C ILE A 26 2.06 3.17 -1.33
N LEU A 27 2.19 2.41 -0.27
CA LEU A 27 3.10 1.29 -0.19
C LEU A 27 2.37 0.03 -0.61
N VAL A 28 2.98 -0.72 -1.51
CA VAL A 28 2.50 -2.02 -1.96
C VAL A 28 3.63 -3.04 -1.89
N PRO A 29 3.36 -4.33 -1.68
CA PRO A 29 4.40 -5.35 -1.78
C PRO A 29 5.11 -5.29 -3.12
N GLU A 30 6.42 -5.50 -3.15
CA GLU A 30 7.22 -5.36 -4.38
C GLU A 30 6.73 -6.28 -5.51
N ILE A 31 6.27 -7.47 -5.15
CA ILE A 31 5.67 -8.43 -6.08
C ILE A 31 4.39 -7.90 -6.75
N ALA A 32 3.67 -7.01 -6.09
CA ALA A 32 2.46 -6.38 -6.62
C ALA A 32 2.76 -5.22 -7.58
N LEU A 33 3.99 -4.69 -7.61
CA LEU A 33 4.42 -3.61 -8.53
C LEU A 33 4.69 -4.13 -9.95
N THR A 34 3.70 -4.79 -10.52
CA THR A 34 3.76 -5.25 -11.90
C THR A 34 3.66 -4.08 -12.88
N PRO A 35 4.14 -4.23 -14.14
CA PRO A 35 3.96 -3.20 -15.18
C PRO A 35 2.48 -2.83 -15.39
N GLN A 36 1.57 -3.76 -15.22
CA GLN A 36 0.13 -3.52 -15.32
C GLN A 36 -0.36 -2.60 -14.18
N MET A 37 0.06 -2.85 -12.95
CA MET A 37 -0.27 -2.04 -11.78
C MET A 37 0.28 -0.61 -11.94
N VAL A 38 1.53 -0.48 -12.40
CA VAL A 38 2.16 0.81 -12.67
C VAL A 38 1.36 1.61 -13.71
N ARG A 39 0.99 0.97 -14.86
CA ARG A 39 0.15 1.62 -15.88
C ARG A 39 -1.21 2.00 -15.34
N TRP A 40 -1.80 1.16 -14.52
CA TRP A 40 -3.10 1.42 -13.91
C TRP A 40 -3.08 2.66 -13.00
N PHE A 41 -2.09 2.80 -12.12
CA PHE A 41 -1.94 3.98 -11.27
C PHE A 41 -1.64 5.24 -12.09
N ARG A 42 -0.75 5.15 -13.07
CA ARG A 42 -0.45 6.27 -13.97
C ARG A 42 -1.68 6.72 -14.76
N GLY A 43 -2.51 5.80 -15.21
CA GLY A 43 -3.77 6.11 -15.88
C GLY A 43 -4.80 6.79 -14.96
N ARG A 44 -4.76 6.50 -13.66
CA ARG A 44 -5.70 7.08 -12.68
C ARG A 44 -5.30 8.45 -12.17
N PHE A 45 -4.02 8.70 -11.98
CA PHE A 45 -3.49 9.92 -11.39
C PHE A 45 -2.71 10.80 -12.37
N GLY A 46 -2.42 10.28 -13.57
CA GLY A 46 -1.70 11.03 -14.59
C GLY A 46 -0.30 11.46 -14.16
N PRO A 47 0.14 12.69 -14.55
CA PRO A 47 1.49 13.16 -14.31
C PRO A 47 1.81 13.43 -12.83
N VAL A 48 0.79 13.54 -11.95
CA VAL A 48 1.03 13.75 -10.51
C VAL A 48 1.43 12.48 -9.77
N ALA A 49 1.46 11.32 -10.47
CA ALA A 49 1.94 10.06 -9.92
C ALA A 49 3.42 9.84 -10.21
N ALA A 50 4.16 9.45 -9.18
CA ALA A 50 5.51 8.90 -9.26
C ALA A 50 5.48 7.42 -8.82
N VAL A 51 6.21 6.56 -9.52
CA VAL A 51 6.28 5.14 -9.15
C VAL A 51 7.73 4.76 -8.89
N LEU A 52 8.00 4.33 -7.65
CA LEU A 52 9.31 3.93 -7.17
C LEU A 52 9.37 2.41 -6.99
N HIS A 53 10.18 1.74 -7.80
CA HIS A 53 10.39 0.28 -7.73
C HIS A 53 11.86 -0.09 -7.99
N SER A 54 12.24 -1.33 -7.67
CA SER A 54 13.63 -1.82 -7.74
C SER A 54 14.21 -1.82 -9.17
N ARG A 55 13.35 -1.95 -10.19
CA ARG A 55 13.76 -2.00 -11.61
C ARG A 55 14.05 -0.63 -12.23
N LEU A 56 13.85 0.47 -11.51
CA LEU A 56 14.28 1.78 -11.98
C LEU A 56 15.82 1.86 -11.95
N SER A 57 16.40 2.34 -13.03
CA SER A 57 17.81 2.75 -13.05
C SER A 57 18.07 3.87 -12.05
N ALA A 58 19.33 4.10 -11.72
CA ALA A 58 19.71 5.19 -10.81
C ALA A 58 19.24 6.56 -11.34
N GLY A 59 19.35 6.79 -12.64
CA GLY A 59 18.87 8.02 -13.29
C GLY A 59 17.37 8.20 -13.20
N GLU A 60 16.58 7.19 -13.58
CA GLU A 60 15.12 7.24 -13.50
C GLU A 60 14.65 7.48 -12.05
N ARG A 61 15.30 6.81 -11.09
CA ARG A 61 14.99 7.00 -9.67
C ARG A 61 15.28 8.42 -9.22
N PHE A 62 16.41 8.98 -9.65
CA PHE A 62 16.78 10.36 -9.35
C PHE A 62 15.79 11.36 -9.94
N ASP A 63 15.33 11.14 -11.19
CA ASP A 63 14.36 12.00 -11.84
C ASP A 63 12.99 11.95 -11.14
N GLU A 64 12.50 10.76 -10.75
CA GLU A 64 11.28 10.63 -9.97
C GLU A 64 11.41 11.33 -8.60
N TRP A 65 12.55 11.20 -7.91
CA TRP A 65 12.81 11.90 -6.65
C TRP A 65 12.80 13.43 -6.81
N ARG A 66 13.37 13.95 -7.90
CA ARG A 66 13.33 15.40 -8.20
C ARG A 66 11.91 15.87 -8.45
N ARG A 67 11.11 15.10 -9.21
CA ARG A 67 9.71 15.42 -9.46
C ARG A 67 8.89 15.45 -8.16
N ILE A 68 9.10 14.48 -7.29
CA ILE A 68 8.43 14.43 -5.98
C ILE A 68 8.84 15.64 -5.14
N ARG A 69 10.14 15.92 -5.03
CA ARG A 69 10.65 17.03 -4.22
C ARG A 69 10.20 18.41 -4.70
N ARG A 70 9.98 18.57 -6.01
CA ARG A 70 9.45 19.83 -6.60
C ARG A 70 7.93 19.97 -6.45
N GLY A 71 7.24 18.95 -5.98
CA GLY A 71 5.78 18.93 -5.92
C GLY A 71 5.10 18.63 -7.25
N ASP A 72 5.85 18.32 -8.33
CA ASP A 72 5.30 17.91 -9.64
C ASP A 72 4.59 16.55 -9.53
N ALA A 73 5.07 15.68 -8.64
CA ALA A 73 4.43 14.41 -8.30
C ALA A 73 4.03 14.42 -6.82
N ARG A 74 2.73 14.34 -6.57
CA ARG A 74 2.13 14.37 -5.22
C ARG A 74 1.52 13.04 -4.79
N VAL A 75 1.52 12.04 -5.66
CA VAL A 75 1.13 10.66 -5.34
C VAL A 75 2.33 9.76 -5.61
N VAL A 76 2.87 9.19 -4.57
CA VAL A 76 4.00 8.25 -4.69
C VAL A 76 3.50 6.84 -4.46
N ILE A 77 3.76 5.97 -5.42
CA ILE A 77 3.46 4.54 -5.32
C ILE A 77 4.79 3.79 -5.32
N GLY A 78 4.98 2.87 -4.40
CA GLY A 78 6.21 2.12 -4.39
C GLY A 78 6.25 1.00 -3.37
N ALA A 79 7.38 0.28 -3.37
CA ALA A 79 7.68 -0.71 -2.36
C ALA A 79 8.13 -0.03 -1.04
N ARG A 80 8.55 -0.81 -0.10
CA ARG A 80 9.01 -0.41 1.24
C ARG A 80 9.77 0.92 1.30
N SER A 81 10.77 1.11 0.43
CA SER A 81 11.61 2.31 0.44
C SER A 81 10.92 3.60 -0.01
N ALA A 82 9.75 3.49 -0.64
CA ALA A 82 8.99 4.66 -1.06
C ALA A 82 8.45 5.48 0.15
N ILE A 83 8.47 4.90 1.34
CA ILE A 83 8.11 5.62 2.57
C ILE A 83 9.02 6.82 2.84
N PHE A 84 10.24 6.82 2.31
CA PHE A 84 11.19 7.93 2.44
C PHE A 84 11.08 8.97 1.33
N ALA A 85 10.11 8.84 0.43
CA ALA A 85 9.92 9.82 -0.64
C ALA A 85 9.74 11.25 -0.07
N PRO A 86 10.43 12.25 -0.67
CA PRO A 86 10.45 13.62 -0.16
C PRO A 86 9.20 14.40 -0.59
N VAL A 87 8.03 13.87 -0.28
CA VAL A 87 6.77 14.57 -0.54
C VAL A 87 6.61 15.77 0.40
N GLU A 88 6.10 16.84 -0.13
CA GLU A 88 5.70 17.98 0.67
C GLU A 88 4.25 17.78 1.17
N LYS A 89 3.98 18.26 2.39
CA LYS A 89 2.63 18.27 2.99
C LYS A 89 1.96 16.89 2.93
N LEU A 90 2.62 15.88 3.46
CA LEU A 90 2.06 14.52 3.53
C LEU A 90 0.68 14.54 4.20
N GLY A 91 -0.31 13.93 3.60
CA GLY A 91 -1.69 13.85 4.09
C GLY A 91 -2.22 12.46 4.26
N LEU A 92 -1.62 11.49 3.56
CA LEU A 92 -2.06 10.10 3.59
C LEU A 92 -0.89 9.17 3.32
N VAL A 93 -0.77 8.12 4.13
CA VAL A 93 0.01 6.93 3.81
C VAL A 93 -0.91 5.73 3.79
N VAL A 94 -0.91 4.99 2.70
CA VAL A 94 -1.58 3.70 2.57
C VAL A 94 -0.52 2.61 2.58
N VAL A 95 -0.70 1.58 3.39
CA VAL A 95 0.10 0.35 3.37
C VAL A 95 -0.82 -0.78 2.99
N ASP A 96 -0.73 -1.23 1.74
CA ASP A 96 -1.54 -2.34 1.25
C ASP A 96 -0.90 -3.68 1.59
N GLU A 97 -1.72 -4.69 1.89
CA GLU A 97 -1.29 -5.99 2.41
C GLU A 97 -0.28 -5.85 3.57
N GLU A 98 -0.66 -5.09 4.60
CA GLU A 98 0.23 -4.68 5.71
C GLU A 98 0.87 -5.84 6.47
N HIS A 99 0.30 -7.05 6.36
CA HIS A 99 0.83 -8.26 6.97
C HIS A 99 2.10 -8.78 6.31
N GLU A 100 2.43 -8.29 5.10
CA GLU A 100 3.57 -8.76 4.33
C GLU A 100 4.91 -8.47 5.01
N GLN A 101 5.77 -9.50 5.09
CA GLN A 101 7.11 -9.40 5.67
C GLN A 101 8.05 -8.49 4.87
N THR A 102 7.73 -8.24 3.61
CA THR A 102 8.54 -7.40 2.72
C THR A 102 8.65 -5.94 3.17
N TYR A 103 7.81 -5.51 4.12
CA TYR A 103 7.91 -4.18 4.76
C TYR A 103 9.02 -4.07 5.80
N LEU A 104 9.55 -5.21 6.28
CA LEU A 104 10.75 -5.24 7.11
C LEU A 104 12.01 -5.16 6.25
N SER A 105 12.99 -4.35 6.65
CA SER A 105 14.30 -4.28 6.02
C SER A 105 15.29 -5.19 6.72
N ASP A 106 15.83 -6.18 6.01
CA ASP A 106 16.90 -7.06 6.52
C ASP A 106 18.28 -6.39 6.42
N ARG A 107 18.41 -5.37 5.55
CA ARG A 107 19.66 -4.64 5.31
C ARG A 107 19.77 -3.45 6.24
N HIS A 108 20.99 -3.09 6.59
CA HIS A 108 21.23 -1.85 7.36
C HIS A 108 21.00 -0.60 6.49
N PRO A 109 20.35 0.43 7.06
CA PRO A 109 19.67 0.43 8.37
C PRO A 109 18.43 -0.48 8.34
N ARG A 110 18.25 -1.28 9.40
CA ARG A 110 17.03 -2.08 9.57
C ARG A 110 15.88 -1.19 9.98
N TYR A 111 14.74 -1.36 9.35
CA TYR A 111 13.51 -0.63 9.68
C TYR A 111 12.27 -1.40 9.24
N ASP A 112 11.15 -1.08 9.87
CA ASP A 112 9.82 -1.47 9.43
C ASP A 112 9.15 -0.27 8.77
N ALA A 113 8.77 -0.38 7.50
CA ALA A 113 8.13 0.71 6.77
C ALA A 113 6.78 1.13 7.39
N ARG A 114 6.11 0.22 8.10
CA ARG A 114 4.84 0.50 8.80
C ARG A 114 5.07 1.41 10.01
N GLU A 115 6.16 1.17 10.76
CA GLU A 115 6.54 2.02 11.90
C GLU A 115 7.00 3.40 11.43
N VAL A 116 7.81 3.45 10.36
CA VAL A 116 8.21 4.72 9.75
C VAL A 116 6.99 5.48 9.23
N ALA A 117 6.01 4.78 8.63
CA ALA A 117 4.76 5.39 8.17
C ALA A 117 3.96 5.97 9.34
N ALA A 118 3.84 5.22 10.44
CA ALA A 118 3.14 5.69 11.64
C ALA A 118 3.83 6.94 12.23
N PHE A 119 5.15 6.91 12.33
CA PHE A 119 5.94 8.05 12.81
C PHE A 119 5.75 9.28 11.93
N ARG A 120 5.94 9.14 10.60
CA ARG A 120 5.74 10.25 9.66
C ARG A 120 4.33 10.82 9.70
N CYS A 121 3.32 9.95 9.76
CA CYS A 121 1.93 10.40 9.85
C CYS A 121 1.67 11.19 11.14
N GLY A 122 2.24 10.78 12.26
CA GLY A 122 2.17 11.51 13.52
C GLY A 122 2.78 12.90 13.43
N GLU A 123 4.02 12.99 12.93
CA GLU A 123 4.77 14.26 12.81
C GLU A 123 4.10 15.24 11.81
N GLU A 124 3.58 14.74 10.71
CA GLU A 124 3.05 15.57 9.63
C GLU A 124 1.51 15.77 9.72
N GLY A 125 0.84 15.22 10.74
CA GLY A 125 -0.62 15.24 10.87
C GLY A 125 -1.30 14.60 9.66
N ALA A 126 -0.76 13.47 9.19
CA ALA A 126 -1.27 12.69 8.08
C ALA A 126 -2.08 11.48 8.58
N THR A 127 -2.91 10.94 7.71
CA THR A 127 -3.66 9.71 8.01
C THR A 127 -2.85 8.49 7.58
N LEU A 128 -2.72 7.50 8.47
CA LEU A 128 -2.20 6.18 8.14
C LEU A 128 -3.36 5.21 7.90
N LEU A 129 -3.36 4.54 6.76
CA LEU A 129 -4.29 3.45 6.43
C LEU A 129 -3.51 2.16 6.24
N LEU A 130 -3.68 1.23 7.17
CA LEU A 130 -3.21 -0.15 7.03
C LEU A 130 -4.32 -1.01 6.43
N SER A 131 -4.02 -1.76 5.39
CA SER A 131 -5.01 -2.54 4.66
C SER A 131 -4.55 -3.99 4.48
N SER A 132 -5.43 -4.93 4.79
CA SER A 132 -5.20 -6.34 4.55
C SER A 132 -6.50 -7.13 4.50
N ALA A 133 -6.51 -8.26 3.78
CA ALA A 133 -7.54 -9.28 3.91
C ALA A 133 -7.31 -10.17 5.16
N THR A 134 -6.04 -10.28 5.57
CA THR A 134 -5.54 -11.07 6.70
C THR A 134 -4.63 -10.20 7.56
N PRO A 135 -5.18 -9.30 8.38
CA PRO A 135 -4.35 -8.35 9.14
C PRO A 135 -3.36 -9.06 10.07
N SER A 136 -2.21 -8.44 10.27
CA SER A 136 -1.22 -8.94 11.23
C SER A 136 -1.80 -8.95 12.65
N ILE A 137 -1.36 -9.89 13.48
CA ILE A 137 -1.80 -9.99 14.88
C ILE A 137 -1.55 -8.66 15.61
N LEU A 138 -0.43 -8.01 15.34
CA LEU A 138 -0.08 -6.74 15.99
C LEU A 138 -1.04 -5.61 15.61
N SER A 139 -1.32 -5.43 14.31
CA SER A 139 -2.24 -4.39 13.83
C SER A 139 -3.66 -4.65 14.33
N PHE A 140 -4.10 -5.92 14.30
CA PHE A 140 -5.40 -6.29 14.83
C PHE A 140 -5.52 -6.07 16.34
N ALA A 141 -4.48 -6.41 17.12
CA ALA A 141 -4.46 -6.16 18.56
C ALA A 141 -4.51 -4.65 18.88
N LYS A 142 -3.77 -3.80 18.12
CA LYS A 142 -3.84 -2.35 18.25
C LYS A 142 -5.25 -1.81 17.95
N ALA A 143 -5.91 -2.34 16.92
CA ALA A 143 -7.29 -1.97 16.59
C ALA A 143 -8.28 -2.40 17.71
N ARG A 144 -8.12 -3.60 18.28
CA ARG A 144 -8.95 -4.08 19.38
C ARG A 144 -8.77 -3.28 20.67
N ARG A 145 -7.60 -2.69 20.90
CA ARG A 145 -7.33 -1.81 22.05
C ARG A 145 -7.79 -0.37 21.85
N GLY A 146 -8.18 -0.01 20.62
CA GLY A 146 -8.58 1.35 20.28
C GLY A 146 -7.44 2.27 19.84
N ASP A 147 -6.20 1.74 19.71
CA ASP A 147 -5.05 2.51 19.19
C ASP A 147 -5.26 2.82 17.69
N TYR A 148 -5.99 1.97 16.98
CA TYR A 148 -6.39 2.14 15.59
C TYR A 148 -7.92 2.03 15.46
N THR A 149 -8.50 2.76 14.51
CA THR A 149 -9.90 2.58 14.14
C THR A 149 -10.03 1.39 13.17
N LEU A 150 -10.79 0.36 13.57
CA LEU A 150 -11.05 -0.79 12.72
C LEU A 150 -12.19 -0.49 11.74
N LEU A 151 -11.90 -0.65 10.44
CA LEU A 151 -12.89 -0.57 9.37
C LEU A 151 -13.00 -1.92 8.67
N GLU A 152 -14.18 -2.49 8.63
CA GLU A 152 -14.42 -3.81 8.05
C GLU A 152 -15.13 -3.70 6.70
N MET A 153 -14.67 -4.50 5.73
CA MET A 153 -15.29 -4.66 4.41
C MET A 153 -15.61 -6.16 4.21
N PRO A 154 -16.74 -6.65 4.79
CA PRO A 154 -17.03 -8.08 4.85
C PRO A 154 -17.52 -8.67 3.51
N HIS A 155 -18.03 -7.83 2.61
CA HIS A 155 -18.64 -8.29 1.36
C HIS A 155 -17.73 -8.06 0.15
N ARG A 156 -17.78 -8.98 -0.81
CA ARG A 156 -17.17 -8.78 -2.14
C ARG A 156 -18.00 -7.79 -2.96
N VAL A 157 -17.32 -7.04 -3.83
CA VAL A 157 -18.01 -6.19 -4.81
C VAL A 157 -18.96 -7.05 -5.64
N MET A 158 -20.22 -6.60 -5.80
CA MET A 158 -21.30 -7.30 -6.48
C MET A 158 -21.71 -8.64 -5.81
N ASN A 159 -21.44 -8.82 -4.52
CA ASN A 159 -21.77 -10.06 -3.78
C ASN A 159 -21.33 -11.35 -4.50
N ARG A 160 -20.20 -11.32 -5.21
CA ARG A 160 -19.69 -12.50 -5.91
C ARG A 160 -19.46 -13.65 -4.94
N PRO A 161 -19.99 -14.85 -5.22
CA PRO A 161 -19.80 -16.00 -4.35
C PRO A 161 -18.30 -16.36 -4.25
N LEU A 162 -17.96 -17.04 -3.16
CA LEU A 162 -16.67 -17.69 -3.03
C LEU A 162 -16.58 -18.84 -4.04
N PRO A 163 -15.39 -19.18 -4.53
CA PRO A 163 -15.20 -20.37 -5.34
C PRO A 163 -15.57 -21.61 -4.53
N THR A 164 -16.08 -22.63 -5.19
CA THR A 164 -16.25 -23.94 -4.59
C THR A 164 -14.87 -24.50 -4.27
N VAL A 165 -14.69 -24.98 -3.04
CA VAL A 165 -13.42 -25.58 -2.61
C VAL A 165 -13.66 -27.08 -2.48
N GLU A 166 -12.89 -27.86 -3.22
CA GLU A 166 -12.81 -29.30 -3.09
C GLU A 166 -11.49 -29.69 -2.43
N VAL A 167 -11.57 -30.46 -1.36
CA VAL A 167 -10.37 -30.95 -0.66
C VAL A 167 -10.05 -32.35 -1.17
N VAL A 168 -8.94 -32.48 -1.86
CA VAL A 168 -8.47 -33.78 -2.39
C VAL A 168 -7.44 -34.34 -1.43
N ASP A 169 -7.67 -35.57 -0.93
CA ASP A 169 -6.68 -36.31 -0.15
C ASP A 169 -5.67 -36.96 -1.11
N MET A 170 -4.51 -36.34 -1.23
CA MET A 170 -3.43 -36.82 -2.10
C MET A 170 -2.96 -38.24 -1.76
N ARG A 171 -3.17 -38.73 -0.54
CA ARG A 171 -2.82 -40.10 -0.16
C ARG A 171 -3.77 -41.10 -0.80
N ALA A 172 -5.06 -40.76 -0.86
CA ALA A 172 -6.08 -41.58 -1.50
C ALA A 172 -5.89 -41.62 -3.03
N GLU A 173 -5.54 -40.46 -3.63
CA GLU A 173 -5.28 -40.34 -5.06
C GLU A 173 -4.03 -41.13 -5.52
N LEU A 174 -2.96 -41.17 -4.71
CA LEU A 174 -1.73 -41.90 -5.03
C LEU A 174 -1.87 -43.41 -4.80
N ALA A 175 -2.94 -43.89 -4.18
CA ALA A 175 -3.21 -45.30 -3.91
C ALA A 175 -4.06 -45.97 -5.01
N GLN A 176 -4.51 -45.24 -6.02
CA GLN A 176 -5.17 -45.72 -7.22
C GLN A 176 -4.19 -45.88 -8.37
#